data_3ccee45d95a08ee976f4f2ab5155314d
#
_entry.id   3ccee45d95a08ee976f4f2ab5155314d
#
_cell.length_a   1.000
_cell.length_b   1.000
_cell.length_c   1.000
_cell.angle_alpha   90.00
_cell.angle_beta   90.00
_cell.angle_gamma   90.00
#
_symmetry.space_group_name_H-M   'P 1'
#
loop_
_entity.id
_entity.type
_entity.pdbx_description
1 polymer ?
#
loop_
_entity_poly.entity_id
_entity_poly.type
_entity_poly.pdbx_seq_one_letter_code
_entity_poly.pdbx_strand_id
1 'polypeptide(L)'
;MGKYIEPRLWLSEAKSMPVGHDTKIVHRGCGDRPSLFVKNDDDKYWCFCHRCHGGGFQEKTLQRVKQKLAQKTGWIPADIIPLVEAVVSEPYNFRETFERFGISKYVTLLKFARDTKRIYFPDVSGSFLGLDATGQANARFYSPLKRNVAVYHGNNLDSVIVSGSLEEYLSACKMNLTAILVMNRAGEKTALAELSKIPDAQVHTGNYLKDRFLRDLRMFKE
;
A
#
# COMPACT_ATOMS: atom_id res chain seq x y z
N MET A 1 -30.67 10.25 22.76
CA MET A 1 -29.38 9.87 23.40
C MET A 1 -29.39 8.38 23.67
N GLY A 2 -28.38 7.62 23.23
CA GLY A 2 -28.26 6.19 23.51
C GLY A 2 -27.99 5.95 25.00
N LYS A 3 -28.57 4.88 25.55
CA LYS A 3 -28.40 4.49 26.95
C LYS A 3 -26.98 4.00 27.19
N TYR A 4 -26.29 4.50 28.24
CA TYR A 4 -24.98 3.99 28.61
C TYR A 4 -25.10 2.57 29.19
N ILE A 5 -24.22 1.66 28.74
CA ILE A 5 -24.15 0.27 29.22
C ILE A 5 -22.95 0.14 30.14
N GLU A 6 -23.21 -0.24 31.40
CA GLU A 6 -22.18 -0.34 32.43
C GLU A 6 -21.13 -1.40 32.08
N PRO A 7 -19.83 -1.13 32.32
CA PRO A 7 -18.73 -2.06 32.02
C PRO A 7 -18.88 -3.45 32.66
N ARG A 8 -19.47 -3.54 33.82
CA ARG A 8 -19.70 -4.84 34.52
C ARG A 8 -20.51 -5.86 33.72
N LEU A 9 -21.28 -5.40 32.72
CA LEU A 9 -22.16 -6.25 31.91
C LEU A 9 -21.46 -6.86 30.67
N TRP A 10 -20.28 -6.36 30.28
CA TRP A 10 -19.65 -6.75 29.04
C TRP A 10 -18.12 -6.75 29.05
N LEU A 11 -17.48 -6.02 29.98
CA LEU A 11 -16.04 -5.78 29.94
C LEU A 11 -15.21 -7.06 30.18
N SER A 12 -15.71 -7.99 30.97
CA SER A 12 -15.04 -9.28 31.21
C SER A 12 -14.94 -10.08 29.91
N GLU A 13 -16.00 -10.08 29.11
CA GLU A 13 -16.01 -10.74 27.80
C GLU A 13 -15.06 -10.05 26.83
N ALA A 14 -15.08 -8.71 26.80
CA ALA A 14 -14.14 -7.95 25.97
C ALA A 14 -12.68 -8.24 26.33
N LYS A 15 -12.35 -8.40 27.61
CA LYS A 15 -10.98 -8.69 28.08
C LYS A 15 -10.52 -10.12 27.77
N SER A 16 -11.43 -11.07 27.65
CA SER A 16 -11.12 -12.47 27.34
C SER A 16 -10.75 -12.69 25.88
N MET A 17 -11.17 -11.78 24.99
CA MET A 17 -10.91 -11.89 23.55
C MET A 17 -9.53 -11.34 23.16
N PRO A 18 -8.90 -11.90 22.12
CA PRO A 18 -7.72 -11.28 21.48
C PRO A 18 -8.02 -9.88 20.95
N VAL A 19 -7.00 -9.03 20.84
CA VAL A 19 -7.12 -7.69 20.26
C VAL A 19 -7.56 -7.79 18.78
N GLY A 20 -8.50 -6.95 18.40
CA GLY A 20 -9.10 -6.93 17.07
C GLY A 20 -10.32 -7.84 16.90
N HIS A 21 -10.61 -8.70 17.91
CA HIS A 21 -11.74 -9.60 17.87
C HIS A 21 -13.01 -8.99 18.48
N ASP A 22 -14.15 -9.51 18.02
CA ASP A 22 -15.47 -9.13 18.48
C ASP A 22 -16.37 -10.35 18.69
N THR A 23 -17.41 -10.18 19.50
CA THR A 23 -18.45 -11.19 19.72
C THR A 23 -19.80 -10.53 20.00
N LYS A 24 -20.86 -11.34 19.99
CA LYS A 24 -22.22 -10.92 20.40
C LYS A 24 -22.65 -11.69 21.62
N ILE A 25 -23.07 -10.99 22.64
CA ILE A 25 -23.61 -11.57 23.87
C ILE A 25 -25.06 -11.13 24.13
N VAL A 26 -25.74 -11.81 25.02
CA VAL A 26 -27.10 -11.44 25.39
C VAL A 26 -27.08 -10.17 26.25
N HIS A 27 -27.82 -9.14 25.84
CA HIS A 27 -28.02 -7.93 26.62
C HIS A 27 -29.26 -8.06 27.49
N ARG A 28 -29.09 -8.18 28.79
CA ARG A 28 -30.21 -8.28 29.76
C ARG A 28 -31.17 -7.09 29.59
N GLY A 29 -32.45 -7.39 29.42
CA GLY A 29 -33.49 -6.41 29.16
C GLY A 29 -33.73 -6.10 27.68
N CYS A 30 -32.98 -6.72 26.77
CA CYS A 30 -33.16 -6.62 25.32
C CYS A 30 -33.58 -7.96 24.68
N GLY A 31 -34.06 -8.93 25.49
CA GLY A 31 -34.48 -10.27 25.09
C GLY A 31 -33.33 -11.29 25.10
N ASP A 32 -33.69 -12.55 24.79
CA ASP A 32 -32.78 -13.71 24.98
C ASP A 32 -31.81 -13.99 23.84
N ARG A 33 -31.92 -13.25 22.73
CA ARG A 33 -30.99 -13.40 21.61
C ARG A 33 -29.80 -12.46 21.78
N PRO A 34 -28.57 -12.91 21.40
CA PRO A 34 -27.38 -12.05 21.41
C PRO A 34 -27.60 -10.77 20.60
N SER A 35 -27.58 -9.63 21.28
CA SER A 35 -27.84 -8.31 20.70
C SER A 35 -26.80 -7.26 21.09
N LEU A 36 -25.95 -7.55 22.07
CA LEU A 36 -24.86 -6.70 22.49
C LEU A 36 -23.57 -7.12 21.77
N PHE A 37 -23.14 -6.30 20.86
CA PHE A 37 -21.86 -6.41 20.19
C PHE A 37 -20.76 -5.92 21.15
N VAL A 38 -19.72 -6.71 21.33
CA VAL A 38 -18.61 -6.43 22.25
C VAL A 38 -17.32 -6.59 21.46
N LYS A 39 -16.40 -5.63 21.59
CA LYS A 39 -15.15 -5.64 20.85
C LYS A 39 -13.94 -5.25 21.70
N ASN A 40 -12.82 -5.89 21.40
CA ASN A 40 -11.51 -5.60 21.97
C ASN A 40 -10.64 -4.92 20.90
N ASP A 41 -10.62 -3.58 20.86
CA ASP A 41 -9.75 -2.80 20.00
C ASP A 41 -8.35 -2.57 20.62
N ASP A 42 -7.42 -2.02 19.86
CA ASP A 42 -6.04 -1.79 20.31
C ASP A 42 -5.95 -0.89 21.56
N ASP A 43 -6.76 0.17 21.61
CA ASP A 43 -6.72 1.26 22.59
C ASP A 43 -7.84 1.18 23.62
N LYS A 44 -8.94 0.50 23.29
CA LYS A 44 -10.14 0.44 24.12
C LYS A 44 -10.92 -0.86 23.97
N TYR A 45 -11.75 -1.13 24.95
CA TYR A 45 -12.86 -2.06 24.87
C TYR A 45 -14.14 -1.27 24.63
N TRP A 46 -15.05 -1.78 23.81
CA TRP A 46 -16.34 -1.11 23.63
C TRP A 46 -17.46 -2.09 23.32
N CYS A 47 -18.69 -1.62 23.53
CA CYS A 47 -19.87 -2.39 23.20
C CYS A 47 -20.97 -1.52 22.60
N PHE A 48 -21.87 -2.15 21.84
CA PHE A 48 -23.06 -1.51 21.27
C PHE A 48 -24.21 -2.52 21.18
N CYS A 49 -25.39 -2.14 21.67
CA CYS A 49 -26.58 -2.97 21.57
C CYS A 49 -27.46 -2.52 20.40
N HIS A 50 -27.67 -3.42 19.43
CA HIS A 50 -28.50 -3.14 18.26
C HIS A 50 -30.00 -3.01 18.54
N ARG A 51 -30.47 -3.39 19.74
CA ARG A 51 -31.90 -3.30 20.09
C ARG A 51 -32.24 -2.01 20.84
N CYS A 52 -31.47 -1.66 21.87
CA CYS A 52 -31.73 -0.46 22.64
C CYS A 52 -30.86 0.73 22.24
N HIS A 53 -29.98 0.55 21.25
CA HIS A 53 -29.01 1.56 20.79
C HIS A 53 -28.12 2.12 21.91
N GLY A 54 -27.98 1.37 23.02
CA GLY A 54 -27.05 1.70 24.09
C GLY A 54 -25.63 1.28 23.73
N GLY A 55 -24.66 1.96 24.32
CA GLY A 55 -23.26 1.65 24.14
C GLY A 55 -22.42 1.96 25.38
N GLY A 56 -21.20 1.45 25.39
CA GLY A 56 -20.23 1.72 26.43
C GLY A 56 -18.81 1.55 25.91
N PHE A 57 -17.86 2.19 26.54
CA PHE A 57 -16.45 1.98 26.27
C PHE A 57 -15.62 2.08 27.54
N GLN A 58 -14.46 1.46 27.51
CA GLN A 58 -13.46 1.51 28.57
C GLN A 58 -12.08 1.61 27.92
N GLU A 59 -11.36 2.69 28.19
CA GLU A 59 -9.98 2.82 27.74
C GLU A 59 -9.07 1.80 28.43
N LYS A 60 -8.09 1.29 27.70
CA LYS A 60 -7.06 0.42 28.27
C LYS A 60 -6.04 1.26 28.99
N THR A 61 -5.97 1.11 30.33
CA THR A 61 -5.04 1.83 31.21
C THR A 61 -3.56 1.51 30.96
N LEU A 62 -3.27 0.35 30.39
CA LEU A 62 -1.98 0.04 29.81
C LEU A 62 -2.12 0.24 28.30
N GLN A 63 -1.76 1.43 27.81
CA GLN A 63 -1.29 1.50 26.43
C GLN A 63 -0.16 0.48 26.35
N ARG A 64 -0.43 -0.70 25.76
CA ARG A 64 0.66 -1.48 25.18
C ARG A 64 1.38 -0.44 24.35
N VAL A 65 2.60 -0.08 24.80
CA VAL A 65 3.55 0.59 23.92
C VAL A 65 3.37 -0.19 22.64
N LYS A 66 2.79 0.46 21.60
CA LYS A 66 2.76 -0.14 20.28
C LYS A 66 4.24 -0.43 20.07
N GLN A 67 4.66 -1.65 20.42
CA GLN A 67 5.88 -2.15 19.81
C GLN A 67 5.52 -1.89 18.36
N LYS A 68 6.15 -0.85 17.80
CA LYS A 68 6.23 -0.72 16.36
C LYS A 68 6.67 -2.11 15.99
N LEU A 69 5.68 -2.95 15.62
CA LEU A 69 5.95 -4.29 15.09
C LEU A 69 6.99 -3.95 14.08
N ALA A 70 8.25 -4.36 14.40
CA ALA A 70 9.41 -4.00 13.60
C ALA A 70 8.89 -4.20 12.22
N GLN A 71 8.70 -3.09 11.48
CA GLN A 71 7.89 -3.12 10.26
C GLN A 71 8.44 -4.34 9.59
N LYS A 72 7.61 -5.41 9.37
CA LYS A 72 8.13 -6.59 8.71
C LYS A 72 8.73 -5.99 7.48
N THR A 73 10.05 -5.77 7.54
CA THR A 73 10.82 -5.16 6.47
C THR A 73 10.53 -6.12 5.36
N GLY A 74 9.64 -5.70 4.44
CA GLY A 74 9.22 -6.57 3.39
C GLY A 74 10.51 -7.05 2.75
N TRP A 75 10.54 -8.23 2.25
CA TRP A 75 11.72 -8.86 1.70
C TRP A 75 12.31 -7.94 0.62
N ILE A 76 13.42 -7.29 0.98
CA ILE A 76 14.17 -6.40 0.07
C ILE A 76 14.97 -7.30 -0.86
N PRO A 77 14.90 -7.08 -2.19
CA PRO A 77 15.64 -7.90 -3.14
C PRO A 77 17.15 -7.80 -2.90
N ALA A 78 17.83 -8.92 -2.85
CA ALA A 78 19.26 -9.03 -2.61
C ALA A 78 20.04 -9.58 -3.81
N ASP A 79 19.46 -10.51 -4.57
CA ASP A 79 20.11 -11.14 -5.74
C ASP A 79 19.56 -10.52 -7.04
N ILE A 80 20.06 -9.32 -7.36
CA ILE A 80 19.57 -8.51 -8.48
C ILE A 80 20.54 -8.60 -9.65
N ILE A 81 20.02 -9.00 -10.82
CA ILE A 81 20.74 -9.04 -12.09
C ILE A 81 20.05 -8.19 -13.16
N PRO A 82 20.73 -7.80 -14.25
CA PRO A 82 20.08 -7.22 -15.42
C PRO A 82 18.99 -8.16 -15.96
N LEU A 83 17.82 -7.63 -16.35
CA LEU A 83 16.76 -8.46 -16.89
C LEU A 83 17.16 -9.15 -18.21
N VAL A 84 18.03 -8.53 -19.00
CA VAL A 84 18.61 -9.15 -20.21
C VAL A 84 19.32 -10.47 -19.90
N GLU A 85 20.10 -10.49 -18.81
CA GLU A 85 20.76 -11.70 -18.32
C GLU A 85 19.75 -12.73 -17.84
N ALA A 86 18.75 -12.31 -17.06
CA ALA A 86 17.72 -13.20 -16.55
C ALA A 86 16.92 -13.90 -17.66
N VAL A 87 16.62 -13.22 -18.75
CA VAL A 87 15.89 -13.80 -19.91
C VAL A 87 16.62 -14.99 -20.49
N VAL A 88 17.96 -15.00 -20.43
CA VAL A 88 18.79 -16.09 -20.97
C VAL A 88 19.07 -17.18 -19.89
N SER A 89 19.28 -16.78 -18.64
CA SER A 89 19.78 -17.68 -17.58
C SER A 89 18.69 -18.31 -16.73
N GLU A 90 17.51 -17.67 -16.63
CA GLU A 90 16.46 -18.13 -15.73
C GLU A 90 15.39 -18.96 -16.45
N PRO A 91 14.80 -19.98 -15.78
CA PRO A 91 13.83 -20.90 -16.40
C PRO A 91 12.43 -20.32 -16.58
N TYR A 92 12.25 -19.01 -16.35
CA TYR A 92 10.94 -18.36 -16.38
C TYR A 92 10.55 -17.93 -17.79
N ASN A 93 9.26 -18.09 -18.11
CA ASN A 93 8.71 -17.57 -19.35
C ASN A 93 8.37 -16.07 -19.20
N PHE A 94 9.35 -15.21 -19.43
CA PHE A 94 9.16 -13.76 -19.37
C PHE A 94 8.27 -13.20 -20.52
N ARG A 95 8.08 -13.96 -21.59
CA ARG A 95 7.37 -13.50 -22.79
C ARG A 95 5.94 -13.06 -22.46
N GLU A 96 5.19 -13.86 -21.72
CA GLU A 96 3.81 -13.52 -21.33
C GLU A 96 3.76 -12.21 -20.52
N THR A 97 4.68 -12.02 -19.58
CA THR A 97 4.80 -10.79 -18.81
C THR A 97 5.16 -9.60 -19.71
N PHE A 98 6.06 -9.79 -20.66
CA PHE A 98 6.47 -8.72 -21.58
C PHE A 98 5.33 -8.29 -22.50
N GLU A 99 4.60 -9.22 -23.07
CA GLU A 99 3.44 -8.95 -23.96
C GLU A 99 2.32 -8.26 -23.16
N ARG A 100 1.99 -8.79 -21.98
CA ARG A 100 0.92 -8.25 -21.13
C ARG A 100 1.15 -6.81 -20.67
N PHE A 101 2.39 -6.42 -20.41
CA PHE A 101 2.74 -5.10 -19.87
C PHE A 101 3.45 -4.19 -20.88
N GLY A 102 3.64 -4.63 -22.12
CA GLY A 102 4.30 -3.84 -23.15
C GLY A 102 5.76 -3.48 -22.82
N ILE A 103 6.46 -4.28 -22.00
CA ILE A 103 7.78 -3.93 -21.47
C ILE A 103 8.96 -4.49 -22.25
N SER A 104 8.72 -5.28 -23.28
CA SER A 104 9.78 -5.93 -24.08
C SER A 104 10.82 -4.93 -24.61
N LYS A 105 10.40 -3.76 -25.06
CA LYS A 105 11.26 -2.69 -25.59
C LYS A 105 12.11 -1.95 -24.55
N TYR A 106 11.94 -2.31 -23.26
CA TYR A 106 12.61 -1.69 -22.10
C TYR A 106 13.47 -2.67 -21.30
N VAL A 107 13.68 -3.88 -21.80
CA VAL A 107 14.40 -4.97 -21.08
C VAL A 107 15.77 -4.53 -20.58
N THR A 108 16.47 -3.65 -21.32
CA THR A 108 17.78 -3.12 -20.96
C THR A 108 17.76 -2.16 -19.76
N LEU A 109 16.61 -1.57 -19.43
CA LEU A 109 16.44 -0.68 -18.27
C LEU A 109 16.03 -1.43 -17.00
N LEU A 110 15.59 -2.66 -17.15
CA LEU A 110 14.95 -3.43 -16.09
C LEU A 110 15.95 -4.36 -15.41
N LYS A 111 15.68 -4.66 -14.15
CA LYS A 111 16.44 -5.62 -13.35
C LYS A 111 15.51 -6.75 -12.90
N PHE A 112 16.09 -7.91 -12.65
CA PHE A 112 15.37 -9.07 -12.10
C PHE A 112 16.04 -9.47 -10.80
N ALA A 113 15.26 -9.79 -9.77
CA ALA A 113 15.80 -10.38 -8.56
C ALA A 113 15.37 -11.84 -8.46
N ARG A 114 16.36 -12.74 -8.35
CA ARG A 114 16.18 -14.19 -8.31
C ARG A 114 15.46 -14.63 -7.04
N ASP A 115 15.78 -14.00 -5.93
CA ASP A 115 15.21 -14.28 -4.62
C ASP A 115 13.71 -13.94 -4.52
N THR A 116 13.30 -12.81 -5.12
CA THR A 116 11.89 -12.37 -5.11
C THR A 116 11.12 -12.81 -6.35
N LYS A 117 11.80 -13.29 -7.40
CA LYS A 117 11.23 -13.63 -8.73
C LYS A 117 10.45 -12.47 -9.36
N ARG A 118 10.99 -11.25 -9.22
CA ARG A 118 10.34 -10.02 -9.67
C ARG A 118 11.21 -9.18 -10.58
N ILE A 119 10.56 -8.50 -11.51
CA ILE A 119 11.16 -7.49 -12.37
C ILE A 119 11.05 -6.15 -11.67
N TYR A 120 12.17 -5.45 -11.52
CA TYR A 120 12.28 -4.15 -10.87
C TYR A 120 12.53 -3.06 -11.89
N PHE A 121 11.89 -1.92 -11.66
CA PHE A 121 11.98 -0.75 -12.52
C PHE A 121 13.14 0.15 -12.07
N PRO A 122 13.64 1.05 -12.93
CA PRO A 122 14.53 2.12 -12.50
C PRO A 122 13.87 2.88 -11.35
N ASP A 123 14.54 2.99 -10.21
CA ASP A 123 13.94 3.62 -9.03
C ASP A 123 15.03 4.15 -8.09
N VAL A 124 15.00 5.45 -7.80
CA VAL A 124 15.89 6.12 -6.84
C VAL A 124 15.24 6.32 -5.47
N SER A 125 13.94 6.09 -5.35
CA SER A 125 13.20 6.25 -4.08
C SER A 125 13.47 5.13 -3.07
N GLY A 126 14.05 4.01 -3.52
CA GLY A 126 14.24 2.80 -2.71
C GLY A 126 12.94 2.09 -2.36
N SER A 127 11.88 2.29 -3.12
CA SER A 127 10.57 1.64 -2.91
C SER A 127 10.59 0.16 -3.24
N PHE A 128 11.52 -0.28 -4.10
CA PHE A 128 11.60 -1.64 -4.61
C PHE A 128 10.26 -2.14 -5.16
N LEU A 129 9.61 -1.30 -5.96
CA LEU A 129 8.38 -1.72 -6.65
C LEU A 129 8.73 -2.77 -7.70
N GLY A 130 8.24 -3.99 -7.51
CA GLY A 130 8.52 -5.13 -8.38
C GLY A 130 7.28 -5.73 -9.01
N LEU A 131 7.39 -6.10 -10.28
CA LEU A 131 6.38 -6.83 -11.05
C LEU A 131 6.68 -8.34 -10.98
N ASP A 132 5.68 -9.14 -10.68
CA ASP A 132 5.82 -10.60 -10.71
C ASP A 132 6.21 -11.08 -12.12
N ALA A 133 7.34 -11.78 -12.21
CA ALA A 133 7.86 -12.33 -13.47
C ALA A 133 7.27 -13.68 -13.83
N THR A 134 6.67 -14.38 -12.86
CA THR A 134 6.23 -15.78 -13.01
C THR A 134 4.75 -15.93 -13.32
N GLY A 135 3.94 -14.89 -13.07
CA GLY A 135 2.48 -14.94 -13.13
C GLY A 135 1.83 -15.73 -11.98
N GLN A 136 2.62 -16.26 -11.03
CA GLN A 136 2.16 -17.13 -9.95
C GLN A 136 1.99 -16.43 -8.60
N ALA A 137 2.51 -15.22 -8.45
CA ALA A 137 2.42 -14.50 -7.18
C ALA A 137 1.01 -13.99 -6.91
N ASN A 138 0.56 -14.06 -5.65
CA ASN A 138 -0.72 -13.51 -5.19
C ASN A 138 -0.88 -12.02 -5.49
N ALA A 139 0.22 -11.27 -5.47
CA ALA A 139 0.25 -9.86 -5.81
C ALA A 139 1.12 -9.63 -7.05
N ARG A 140 0.48 -9.13 -8.11
CA ARG A 140 1.18 -8.79 -9.37
C ARG A 140 2.26 -7.74 -9.16
N PHE A 141 1.94 -6.67 -8.47
CA PHE A 141 2.88 -5.65 -8.03
C PHE A 141 3.08 -5.74 -6.52
N TYR A 142 4.33 -5.60 -6.10
CA TYR A 142 4.69 -5.64 -4.69
C TYR A 142 5.76 -4.60 -4.38
N SER A 143 5.55 -3.86 -3.30
CA SER A 143 6.54 -2.93 -2.74
C SER A 143 6.75 -3.29 -1.27
N PRO A 144 7.92 -3.80 -0.87
CA PRO A 144 8.20 -4.22 0.50
C PRO A 144 7.99 -3.11 1.53
N LEU A 145 8.27 -1.88 1.15
CA LEU A 145 8.09 -0.71 2.00
C LEU A 145 6.69 -0.08 1.88
N LYS A 146 5.75 -0.73 1.14
CA LYS A 146 4.38 -0.26 0.92
C LYS A 146 4.26 1.14 0.31
N ARG A 147 5.32 1.64 -0.32
CA ARG A 147 5.31 2.97 -0.97
C ARG A 147 4.53 2.96 -2.28
N ASN A 148 4.57 1.84 -3.03
CA ASN A 148 3.83 1.61 -4.28
C ASN A 148 4.06 2.68 -5.36
N VAL A 149 5.27 3.21 -5.40
CA VAL A 149 5.77 4.14 -6.42
C VAL A 149 7.10 3.63 -6.97
N ALA A 150 7.48 4.09 -8.15
CA ALA A 150 8.87 4.11 -8.59
C ALA A 150 9.19 5.53 -9.05
N VAL A 151 10.36 6.02 -8.73
CA VAL A 151 10.82 7.38 -9.03
C VAL A 151 12.11 7.29 -9.83
N TYR A 152 12.14 7.95 -10.97
CA TYR A 152 13.34 8.10 -11.80
C TYR A 152 13.70 9.56 -11.93
N HIS A 153 14.94 9.89 -11.64
CA HIS A 153 15.48 11.22 -11.90
C HIS A 153 16.22 11.21 -13.22
N GLY A 154 15.69 11.96 -14.18
CA GLY A 154 16.35 12.22 -15.46
C GLY A 154 17.42 13.31 -15.36
N ASN A 155 17.92 13.74 -16.49
CA ASN A 155 18.92 14.81 -16.56
C ASN A 155 18.36 16.18 -16.16
N ASN A 156 17.05 16.37 -16.27
CA ASN A 156 16.37 17.61 -15.92
C ASN A 156 15.29 17.36 -14.87
N LEU A 157 15.33 18.13 -13.78
CA LEU A 157 14.33 18.11 -12.70
C LEU A 157 13.27 19.22 -12.85
N ASP A 158 13.38 20.12 -13.87
CA ASP A 158 12.41 21.20 -14.08
C ASP A 158 11.05 20.69 -14.57
N SER A 159 11.00 19.43 -15.00
CA SER A 159 9.80 18.77 -15.50
C SER A 159 9.72 17.34 -15.02
N VAL A 160 8.54 16.93 -14.55
CA VAL A 160 8.30 15.58 -14.06
C VAL A 160 7.01 14.99 -14.64
N ILE A 161 7.09 13.76 -15.10
CA ILE A 161 5.95 12.99 -15.60
C ILE A 161 5.42 12.11 -14.48
N VAL A 162 4.16 12.29 -14.07
CA VAL A 162 3.48 11.45 -13.10
C VAL A 162 2.45 10.59 -13.83
N SER A 163 2.60 9.28 -13.78
CA SER A 163 1.73 8.36 -14.53
C SER A 163 1.35 7.11 -13.73
N GLY A 164 0.15 6.57 -13.99
CA GLY A 164 -0.28 5.23 -13.57
C GLY A 164 0.07 4.15 -14.61
N SER A 165 0.65 4.52 -15.74
CA SER A 165 1.06 3.62 -16.82
C SER A 165 2.52 3.23 -16.70
N LEU A 166 2.77 1.91 -16.63
CA LEU A 166 4.13 1.37 -16.64
C LEU A 166 4.87 1.69 -17.93
N GLU A 167 4.19 1.64 -19.07
CA GLU A 167 4.78 1.93 -20.37
C GLU A 167 5.23 3.40 -20.49
N GLU A 168 4.39 4.35 -20.05
CA GLU A 168 4.74 5.76 -20.05
C GLU A 168 5.92 6.06 -19.13
N TYR A 169 5.92 5.46 -17.93
CA TYR A 169 7.01 5.58 -16.98
C TYR A 169 8.35 5.09 -17.60
N LEU A 170 8.35 3.89 -18.17
CA LEU A 170 9.55 3.32 -18.79
C LEU A 170 9.98 4.09 -20.04
N SER A 171 9.03 4.63 -20.80
CA SER A 171 9.33 5.51 -21.93
C SER A 171 10.03 6.79 -21.46
N ALA A 172 9.54 7.40 -20.39
CA ALA A 172 10.20 8.57 -19.79
C ALA A 172 11.61 8.23 -19.29
N CYS A 173 11.79 7.10 -18.59
CA CYS A 173 13.11 6.62 -18.18
C CYS A 173 14.06 6.44 -19.36
N LYS A 174 13.58 5.85 -20.47
CA LYS A 174 14.37 5.65 -21.69
C LYS A 174 14.79 6.96 -22.33
N MET A 175 13.95 7.98 -22.27
CA MET A 175 14.23 9.33 -22.74
C MET A 175 15.01 10.17 -21.72
N ASN A 176 15.39 9.59 -20.59
CA ASN A 176 16.08 10.24 -19.50
C ASN A 176 15.33 11.45 -18.91
N LEU A 177 14.00 11.36 -18.88
CA LEU A 177 13.10 12.35 -18.26
C LEU A 177 12.78 11.94 -16.83
N THR A 178 12.62 12.91 -15.92
CA THR A 178 12.18 12.64 -14.56
C THR A 178 10.75 12.12 -14.56
N ALA A 179 10.50 11.00 -13.86
CA ALA A 179 9.21 10.34 -13.87
C ALA A 179 8.87 9.69 -12.54
N ILE A 180 7.58 9.65 -12.23
CA ILE A 180 7.00 8.98 -11.05
C ILE A 180 5.89 8.04 -11.52
N LEU A 181 6.06 6.73 -11.26
CA LEU A 181 5.03 5.72 -11.46
C LEU A 181 4.20 5.59 -10.18
N VAL A 182 2.88 5.66 -10.30
CA VAL A 182 1.93 5.57 -9.17
C VAL A 182 1.00 4.39 -9.37
N MET A 183 1.12 3.33 -8.54
CA MET A 183 0.36 2.10 -8.74
C MET A 183 -1.00 2.07 -8.05
N ASN A 184 -1.17 2.79 -6.94
CA ASN A 184 -2.40 2.78 -6.15
C ASN A 184 -2.47 3.98 -5.19
N ARG A 185 -3.55 4.05 -4.40
CA ARG A 185 -3.79 5.13 -3.42
C ARG A 185 -2.66 5.34 -2.39
N ALA A 186 -1.97 4.27 -1.98
CA ALA A 186 -0.82 4.43 -1.07
C ALA A 186 0.34 5.11 -1.80
N GLY A 187 0.52 4.81 -3.09
CA GLY A 187 1.49 5.47 -3.97
C GLY A 187 1.19 6.93 -4.23
N GLU A 188 -0.10 7.33 -4.29
CA GLU A 188 -0.50 8.74 -4.47
C GLU A 188 0.12 9.65 -3.40
N LYS A 189 0.02 9.25 -2.13
CA LYS A 189 0.62 10.02 -1.01
C LYS A 189 2.13 10.09 -1.09
N THR A 190 2.76 8.98 -1.47
CA THR A 190 4.22 8.93 -1.62
C THR A 190 4.67 9.79 -2.81
N ALA A 191 3.92 9.78 -3.92
CA ALA A 191 4.21 10.61 -5.08
C ALA A 191 4.16 12.11 -4.75
N LEU A 192 3.16 12.57 -3.99
CA LEU A 192 3.10 13.96 -3.52
C LEU A 192 4.31 14.31 -2.64
N ALA A 193 4.73 13.40 -1.76
CA ALA A 193 5.91 13.60 -0.93
C ALA A 193 7.22 13.63 -1.76
N GLU A 194 7.30 12.88 -2.87
CA GLU A 194 8.45 12.97 -3.78
C GLU A 194 8.42 14.28 -4.59
N LEU A 195 7.24 14.71 -5.05
CA LEU A 195 7.07 15.99 -5.75
C LEU A 195 7.42 17.19 -4.88
N SER A 196 7.15 17.14 -3.56
CA SER A 196 7.51 18.23 -2.65
C SER A 196 9.02 18.45 -2.51
N LYS A 197 9.84 17.50 -2.94
CA LYS A 197 11.31 17.64 -3.00
C LYS A 197 11.79 18.43 -4.22
N ILE A 198 10.93 18.62 -5.22
CA ILE A 198 11.20 19.34 -6.47
C ILE A 198 10.07 20.36 -6.74
N PRO A 199 9.91 21.36 -5.87
CA PRO A 199 8.73 22.24 -5.86
C PRO A 199 8.57 23.05 -7.16
N ASP A 200 9.66 23.38 -7.82
CA ASP A 200 9.67 24.20 -9.04
C ASP A 200 9.41 23.39 -10.31
N ALA A 201 9.30 22.06 -10.20
CA ALA A 201 9.13 21.21 -11.37
C ALA A 201 7.75 21.35 -12.01
N GLN A 202 7.70 21.48 -13.33
CA GLN A 202 6.46 21.39 -14.08
C GLN A 202 5.96 19.96 -14.11
N VAL A 203 4.79 19.69 -13.50
CA VAL A 203 4.22 18.35 -13.45
C VAL A 203 3.36 18.07 -14.68
N HIS A 204 3.69 17.05 -15.42
CA HIS A 204 2.91 16.51 -16.54
C HIS A 204 2.20 15.23 -16.07
N THR A 205 0.90 15.16 -16.27
CA THR A 205 0.10 13.99 -15.87
C THR A 205 -0.09 13.04 -17.03
N GLY A 206 0.29 11.78 -16.84
CA GLY A 206 0.09 10.70 -17.79
C GLY A 206 -1.24 9.96 -17.57
N ASN A 207 -1.38 8.80 -18.21
CA ASN A 207 -2.58 7.98 -18.19
C ASN A 207 -2.75 7.18 -16.88
N TYR A 208 -3.97 6.66 -16.69
CA TYR A 208 -4.37 5.77 -15.58
C TYR A 208 -4.24 6.37 -14.18
N LEU A 209 -4.14 7.69 -14.05
CA LEU A 209 -4.29 8.38 -12.78
C LEU A 209 -5.77 8.58 -12.46
N LYS A 210 -6.13 8.46 -11.19
CA LYS A 210 -7.51 8.66 -10.75
C LYS A 210 -7.84 10.16 -10.68
N ASP A 211 -9.06 10.54 -11.04
CA ASP A 211 -9.55 11.93 -11.01
C ASP A 211 -9.31 12.64 -9.68
N ARG A 212 -9.43 11.91 -8.57
CA ARG A 212 -9.13 12.44 -7.25
C ARG A 212 -7.66 12.86 -7.14
N PHE A 213 -6.75 11.99 -7.55
CA PHE A 213 -5.32 12.27 -7.49
C PHE A 213 -4.92 13.39 -8.45
N LEU A 214 -5.57 13.47 -9.61
CA LEU A 214 -5.40 14.61 -10.55
C LEU A 214 -5.81 15.94 -9.90
N ARG A 215 -6.86 15.95 -9.07
CA ARG A 215 -7.22 17.13 -8.29
C ARG A 215 -6.18 17.48 -7.24
N ASP A 216 -5.70 16.47 -6.50
CA ASP A 216 -4.65 16.67 -5.49
C ASP A 216 -3.37 17.24 -6.13
N LEU A 217 -2.99 16.77 -7.33
CA LEU A 217 -1.84 17.28 -8.08
C LEU A 217 -2.02 18.74 -8.54
N ARG A 218 -3.25 19.16 -8.90
CA ARG A 218 -3.53 20.56 -9.28
C ARG A 218 -3.39 21.50 -8.07
N MET A 219 -3.95 21.09 -6.94
CA MET A 219 -3.85 21.87 -5.70
C MET A 219 -2.41 21.93 -5.14
N PHE A 220 -1.58 20.99 -5.50
CA PHE A 220 -0.17 20.99 -5.11
C PHE A 220 0.65 22.06 -5.87
N LYS A 221 0.16 22.52 -7.02
CA LYS A 221 0.82 23.51 -7.88
C LYS A 221 0.43 24.99 -7.58
N GLU A 222 -0.69 25.19 -6.86
CA GLU A 222 -1.16 26.49 -6.39
C GLU A 222 -0.51 26.87 -5.06
#